data_5eeb06b0a0897d8ff2a7d70e01093707
#
_entry.id   5eeb06b0a0897d8ff2a7d70e01093707
#
_cell.length_a   1.000
_cell.length_b   1.000
_cell.length_c   1.000
_cell.angle_alpha   90.00
_cell.angle_beta   90.00
_cell.angle_gamma   90.00
#
_symmetry.space_group_name_H-M   'P 1'
#
loop_
_entity.id
_entity.type
_entity.pdbx_description
1 polymer ?
#
loop_
_entity_poly.entity_id
_entity_poly.type
_entity_poly.pdbx_seq_one_letter_code
_entity_poly.pdbx_strand_id
1 'polypeptide(L)'
;MNVLILGIFIAAAFLLQALMGYFQIRNFAHNYHEVRQDGRVLIGKNPRRFRQGSLMLIGLDQDDRIQEIRVMKGLTVFSRFRDVNQFGGELVAEVGADYTALQKLSRTERECFLNAYRNYVNYKTNNLSFEDFDTSRVSMFSLAIFNEIGSEMKAIPQMLTNVFKKNTI
;
A
#
# COMPACT_ATOMS: atom_id res chain seq x y z
N MET A 1 9.21 -3.09 38.84
CA MET A 1 9.79 -3.14 37.47
C MET A 1 10.48 -1.79 37.23
N ASN A 2 11.77 -1.76 36.98
CA ASN A 2 12.50 -0.50 36.85
C ASN A 2 12.04 0.26 35.60
N VAL A 3 11.72 1.56 35.75
CA VAL A 3 11.28 2.45 34.66
C VAL A 3 12.26 2.42 33.50
N LEU A 4 13.55 2.29 33.78
CA LEU A 4 14.61 2.17 32.76
C LEU A 4 14.46 0.91 31.91
N ILE A 5 14.15 -0.24 32.51
CA ILE A 5 13.91 -1.50 31.79
C ILE A 5 12.69 -1.35 30.87
N LEU A 6 11.61 -0.77 31.38
CA LEU A 6 10.42 -0.49 30.57
C LEU A 6 10.73 0.42 29.38
N GLY A 7 11.53 1.47 29.58
CA GLY A 7 11.96 2.37 28.52
C GLY A 7 12.76 1.66 27.43
N ILE A 8 13.68 0.76 27.81
CA ILE A 8 14.46 -0.05 26.86
C ILE A 8 13.56 -0.97 26.04
N PHE A 9 12.56 -1.63 26.67
CA PHE A 9 11.62 -2.50 25.97
C PHE A 9 10.77 -1.72 24.96
N ILE A 10 10.30 -0.54 25.31
CA ILE A 10 9.54 0.33 24.41
C ILE A 10 10.41 0.75 23.24
N ALA A 11 11.63 1.21 23.47
CA ALA A 11 12.57 1.61 22.42
C ALA A 11 12.88 0.44 21.47
N ALA A 12 13.15 -0.74 22.01
CA ALA A 12 13.40 -1.94 21.22
C ALA A 12 12.18 -2.34 20.36
N ALA A 13 10.96 -2.24 20.90
CA ALA A 13 9.73 -2.50 20.17
C ALA A 13 9.54 -1.53 19.00
N PHE A 14 9.80 -0.23 19.19
CA PHE A 14 9.75 0.77 18.13
C PHE A 14 10.78 0.51 17.03
N LEU A 15 12.02 0.18 17.40
CA LEU A 15 13.06 -0.16 16.42
C LEU A 15 12.69 -1.40 15.60
N LEU A 16 12.17 -2.43 16.24
CA LEU A 16 11.71 -3.63 15.57
C LEU A 16 10.55 -3.32 14.61
N GLN A 17 9.61 -2.49 15.02
CA GLN A 17 8.47 -2.05 14.21
C GLN A 17 8.92 -1.27 12.97
N ALA A 18 9.86 -0.33 13.15
CA ALA A 18 10.44 0.45 12.05
C ALA A 18 11.18 -0.44 11.05
N LEU A 19 11.98 -1.40 11.54
CA LEU A 19 12.70 -2.35 10.71
C LEU A 19 11.75 -3.23 9.89
N MET A 20 10.70 -3.73 10.52
CA MET A 20 9.68 -4.54 9.84
C MET A 20 8.93 -3.72 8.76
N GLY A 21 8.57 -2.47 9.07
CA GLY A 21 7.96 -1.55 8.10
C GLY A 21 8.88 -1.27 6.90
N TYR A 22 10.17 -1.07 7.14
CA TYR A 22 11.16 -0.89 6.09
C TYR A 22 11.21 -2.10 5.12
N PHE A 23 11.27 -3.32 5.63
CA PHE A 23 11.28 -4.51 4.79
C PHE A 23 10.00 -4.66 3.97
N GLN A 24 8.85 -4.30 4.52
CA GLN A 24 7.57 -4.35 3.82
C GLN A 24 7.52 -3.35 2.65
N ILE A 25 7.95 -2.10 2.89
CA ILE A 25 8.02 -1.06 1.85
C ILE A 25 9.03 -1.46 0.77
N ARG A 26 10.18 -1.97 1.16
CA ARG A 26 11.21 -2.42 0.22
C ARG A 26 10.71 -3.55 -0.69
N ASN A 27 10.03 -4.54 -0.11
CA ASN A 27 9.44 -5.65 -0.88
C ASN A 27 8.37 -5.16 -1.87
N PHE A 28 7.51 -4.22 -1.45
CA PHE A 28 6.53 -3.59 -2.34
C PHE A 28 7.21 -2.81 -3.47
N ALA A 29 8.15 -1.94 -3.14
CA ALA A 29 8.84 -1.10 -4.11
C ALA A 29 9.59 -1.92 -5.17
N HIS A 30 10.23 -3.03 -4.75
CA HIS A 30 10.93 -3.93 -5.67
C HIS A 30 9.94 -4.55 -6.66
N ASN A 31 8.87 -5.18 -6.19
CA ASN A 31 7.87 -5.80 -7.06
C ASN A 31 7.17 -4.77 -7.96
N TYR A 32 6.85 -3.58 -7.44
CA TYR A 32 6.25 -2.52 -8.23
C TYR A 32 7.19 -2.04 -9.35
N HIS A 33 8.49 -1.91 -9.05
CA HIS A 33 9.48 -1.49 -10.03
C HIS A 33 9.64 -2.52 -11.15
N GLU A 34 9.70 -3.80 -10.82
CA GLU A 34 9.77 -4.88 -11.80
C GLU A 34 8.55 -4.88 -12.74
N VAL A 35 7.34 -4.86 -12.18
CA VAL A 35 6.09 -4.84 -12.96
C VAL A 35 5.97 -3.58 -13.84
N ARG A 36 6.62 -2.47 -13.44
CA ARG A 36 6.56 -1.21 -14.18
C ARG A 36 7.54 -1.12 -15.35
N GLN A 37 8.55 -1.99 -15.41
CA GLN A 37 9.61 -1.88 -16.43
C GLN A 37 9.07 -1.92 -17.85
N ASP A 38 8.01 -2.68 -18.10
CA ASP A 38 7.46 -2.93 -19.42
C ASP A 38 6.25 -2.04 -19.76
N GLY A 39 5.83 -1.12 -18.89
CA GLY A 39 4.70 -0.24 -19.21
C GLY A 39 3.97 0.36 -18.01
N ARG A 40 2.64 0.25 -18.03
CA ARG A 40 1.75 0.80 -17.01
C ARG A 40 1.40 -0.25 -15.96
N VAL A 41 1.21 0.17 -14.72
CA VAL A 41 0.79 -0.72 -13.63
C VAL A 41 -0.58 -0.31 -13.13
N LEU A 42 -1.52 -1.25 -13.16
CA LEU A 42 -2.79 -1.10 -12.45
C LEU A 42 -2.67 -1.70 -11.06
N ILE A 43 -3.20 -1.00 -10.07
CA ILE A 43 -3.23 -1.45 -8.68
C ILE A 43 -4.66 -1.77 -8.29
N GLY A 44 -4.90 -3.04 -7.96
CA GLY A 44 -6.16 -3.51 -7.44
C GLY A 44 -6.07 -3.81 -5.94
N LYS A 45 -7.06 -3.38 -5.20
CA LYS A 45 -7.12 -3.53 -3.74
C LYS A 45 -8.40 -4.25 -3.35
N ASN A 46 -8.31 -5.06 -2.32
CA ASN A 46 -9.46 -5.61 -1.64
C ASN A 46 -9.35 -5.32 -0.14
N PRO A 47 -9.78 -4.12 0.32
CA PRO A 47 -9.76 -3.75 1.72
C PRO A 47 -10.91 -4.48 2.45
N ARG A 48 -10.60 -5.55 3.17
CA ARG A 48 -11.58 -6.24 4.03
C ARG A 48 -11.48 -5.72 5.45
N ARG A 49 -12.62 -5.29 6.00
CA ARG A 49 -12.70 -4.66 7.33
C ARG A 49 -12.25 -5.57 8.48
N PHE A 50 -12.43 -6.90 8.34
CA PHE A 50 -12.14 -7.90 9.39
C PHE A 50 -11.29 -9.08 8.92
N ARG A 51 -10.75 -9.04 7.70
CA ARG A 51 -9.89 -10.07 7.14
C ARG A 51 -8.66 -9.43 6.50
N GLN A 52 -7.65 -10.24 6.31
CA GLN A 52 -6.44 -9.79 5.63
C GLN A 52 -6.78 -9.22 4.25
N GLY A 53 -6.46 -7.95 4.03
CA GLY A 53 -6.58 -7.31 2.72
C GLY A 53 -5.67 -7.98 1.70
N SER A 54 -5.92 -7.72 0.42
CA SER A 54 -5.06 -8.18 -0.66
C SER A 54 -4.76 -7.04 -1.61
N LEU A 55 -3.59 -7.09 -2.20
CA LEU A 55 -3.12 -6.14 -3.19
C LEU A 55 -2.72 -6.90 -4.45
N MET A 56 -3.13 -6.40 -5.61
CA MET A 56 -2.78 -6.93 -6.92
C MET A 56 -2.10 -5.86 -7.75
N LEU A 57 -0.99 -6.20 -8.38
CA LEU A 57 -0.30 -5.42 -9.38
C LEU A 57 -0.53 -6.10 -10.74
N ILE A 58 -1.01 -5.35 -11.71
CA ILE A 58 -1.20 -5.82 -13.09
C ILE A 58 -0.34 -4.95 -13.97
N GLY A 59 0.71 -5.51 -14.55
CA GLY A 59 1.55 -4.87 -15.56
C GLY A 59 0.87 -4.91 -16.91
N LEU A 60 0.78 -3.77 -17.56
CA LEU A 60 0.24 -3.63 -18.91
C LEU A 60 1.29 -3.07 -19.85
N ASP A 61 1.32 -3.57 -21.07
CA ASP A 61 2.08 -2.96 -22.17
C ASP A 61 1.42 -1.69 -22.72
N GLN A 62 1.96 -1.19 -23.84
CA GLN A 62 1.42 0.00 -24.51
C GLN A 62 0.04 -0.24 -25.13
N ASP A 63 -0.27 -1.49 -25.47
CA ASP A 63 -1.53 -1.93 -26.10
C ASP A 63 -2.57 -2.40 -25.09
N ASP A 64 -2.37 -2.14 -23.78
CA ASP A 64 -3.23 -2.57 -22.67
C ASP A 64 -3.33 -4.10 -22.52
N ARG A 65 -2.33 -4.85 -22.98
CA ARG A 65 -2.23 -6.29 -22.75
C ARG A 65 -1.54 -6.56 -21.42
N ILE A 66 -2.02 -7.56 -20.75
CA ILE A 66 -1.49 -8.02 -19.47
C ILE A 66 -0.14 -8.70 -19.68
N GLN A 67 0.92 -8.14 -19.13
CA GLN A 67 2.26 -8.73 -19.16
C GLN A 67 2.43 -9.71 -17.98
N GLU A 68 2.14 -9.22 -16.79
CA GLU A 68 2.22 -10.01 -15.58
C GLU A 68 1.18 -9.56 -14.55
N ILE A 69 0.79 -10.48 -13.68
CA ILE A 69 -0.07 -10.21 -12.53
C ILE A 69 0.63 -10.72 -11.28
N ARG A 70 0.81 -9.85 -10.30
CA ARG A 70 1.33 -10.21 -8.98
C ARG A 70 0.32 -9.91 -7.89
N VAL A 71 0.11 -10.87 -7.00
CA VAL A 71 -0.84 -10.76 -5.88
C VAL A 71 -0.13 -10.95 -4.55
N MET A 72 -0.39 -10.04 -3.64
CA MET A 72 -0.02 -10.16 -2.24
C MET A 72 -1.29 -10.38 -1.42
N LYS A 73 -1.37 -11.52 -0.72
CA LYS A 73 -2.47 -11.84 0.20
C LYS A 73 -2.03 -11.55 1.63
N GLY A 74 -2.80 -10.70 2.32
CA GLY A 74 -2.45 -10.17 3.63
C GLY A 74 -1.54 -8.94 3.53
N LEU A 75 -1.59 -8.12 4.57
CA LEU A 75 -0.77 -6.90 4.70
C LEU A 75 0.20 -7.04 5.89
N THR A 76 0.61 -8.26 6.20
CA THR A 76 1.58 -8.52 7.25
C THR A 76 3.00 -8.39 6.71
N VAL A 77 3.97 -8.20 7.59
CA VAL A 77 5.40 -8.09 7.25
C VAL A 77 5.93 -9.32 6.51
N PHE A 78 5.27 -10.46 6.68
CA PHE A 78 5.62 -11.73 6.03
C PHE A 78 4.91 -11.95 4.70
N SER A 79 3.98 -11.07 4.32
CA SER A 79 3.25 -11.18 3.07
C SER A 79 4.19 -10.89 1.90
N ARG A 80 4.16 -11.77 0.89
CA ARG A 80 4.96 -11.66 -0.31
C ARG A 80 4.07 -11.66 -1.54
N PHE A 81 4.53 -11.01 -2.58
CA PHE A 81 3.92 -11.11 -3.90
C PHE A 81 4.13 -12.51 -4.48
N ARG A 82 3.11 -12.99 -5.20
CA ARG A 82 3.12 -14.24 -5.94
C ARG A 82 2.58 -13.97 -7.33
N ASP A 83 3.20 -14.58 -8.32
CA ASP A 83 2.77 -14.44 -9.71
C ASP A 83 1.47 -15.23 -9.96
N VAL A 84 0.61 -14.61 -10.77
CA VAL A 84 -0.64 -15.20 -11.25
C VAL A 84 -0.60 -15.20 -12.78
N ASN A 85 -0.09 -16.28 -13.37
CA ASN A 85 0.21 -16.37 -14.81
C ASN A 85 -0.99 -16.86 -15.65
N GLN A 86 -2.22 -16.37 -15.36
CA GLN A 86 -3.42 -16.89 -16.01
C GLN A 86 -3.85 -16.11 -17.27
N PHE A 87 -3.43 -14.85 -17.42
CA PHE A 87 -3.95 -13.94 -18.45
C PHE A 87 -2.84 -13.23 -19.25
N GLY A 88 -1.62 -13.77 -19.25
CA GLY A 88 -0.51 -13.16 -20.00
C GLY A 88 -0.82 -13.02 -21.48
N GLY A 89 -0.64 -11.80 -22.04
CA GLY A 89 -0.92 -11.47 -23.44
C GLY A 89 -2.37 -11.12 -23.75
N GLU A 90 -3.32 -11.33 -22.84
CA GLU A 90 -4.73 -10.99 -23.03
C GLU A 90 -4.97 -9.48 -22.79
N LEU A 91 -5.95 -8.90 -23.46
CA LEU A 91 -6.37 -7.51 -23.22
C LEU A 91 -7.06 -7.41 -21.87
N VAL A 92 -6.63 -6.44 -21.03
CA VAL A 92 -7.24 -6.22 -19.71
C VAL A 92 -8.75 -5.94 -19.80
N ALA A 93 -9.19 -5.31 -20.90
CA ALA A 93 -10.60 -5.02 -21.15
C ALA A 93 -11.41 -6.29 -21.42
N GLU A 94 -10.86 -7.24 -22.20
CA GLU A 94 -11.52 -8.52 -22.50
C GLU A 94 -11.63 -9.36 -21.23
N VAL A 95 -10.54 -9.54 -20.50
CA VAL A 95 -10.53 -10.29 -19.24
C VAL A 95 -11.49 -9.68 -18.21
N GLY A 96 -11.52 -8.34 -18.11
CA GLY A 96 -12.39 -7.63 -17.18
C GLY A 96 -13.89 -7.75 -17.50
N ALA A 97 -14.24 -7.94 -18.78
CA ALA A 97 -15.60 -8.12 -19.24
C ALA A 97 -16.06 -9.60 -19.23
N ASP A 98 -15.11 -10.55 -19.27
CA ASP A 98 -15.42 -11.98 -19.29
C ASP A 98 -15.57 -12.55 -17.88
N TYR A 99 -16.80 -12.81 -17.50
CA TYR A 99 -17.12 -13.43 -16.21
C TYR A 99 -16.51 -14.84 -16.06
N THR A 100 -16.41 -15.60 -17.16
CA THR A 100 -15.87 -16.98 -17.16
C THR A 100 -14.38 -16.96 -16.91
N ALA A 101 -13.65 -16.04 -17.53
CA ALA A 101 -12.24 -15.81 -17.28
C ALA A 101 -12.00 -15.44 -15.80
N LEU A 102 -12.80 -14.54 -15.27
CA LEU A 102 -12.69 -14.11 -13.87
C LEU A 102 -12.98 -15.23 -12.85
N GLN A 103 -13.73 -16.27 -13.21
CA GLN A 103 -13.97 -17.42 -12.33
C GLN A 103 -12.71 -18.28 -12.11
N LYS A 104 -11.72 -18.22 -13.00
CA LYS A 104 -10.42 -18.88 -12.84
C LYS A 104 -9.64 -18.32 -11.65
N LEU A 105 -9.89 -17.06 -11.29
CA LEU A 105 -9.29 -16.40 -10.14
C LEU A 105 -9.99 -16.81 -8.84
N SER A 106 -9.22 -16.94 -7.76
CA SER A 106 -9.82 -17.06 -6.43
C SER A 106 -10.69 -15.83 -6.12
N ARG A 107 -11.65 -15.96 -5.21
CA ARG A 107 -12.57 -14.87 -4.86
C ARG A 107 -11.84 -13.56 -4.53
N THR A 108 -10.76 -13.65 -3.77
CA THR A 108 -9.97 -12.47 -3.35
C THR A 108 -9.21 -11.84 -4.52
N GLU A 109 -8.63 -12.66 -5.39
CA GLU A 109 -7.93 -12.20 -6.59
C GLU A 109 -8.90 -11.51 -7.55
N ARG A 110 -10.06 -12.12 -7.77
CA ARG A 110 -11.13 -11.55 -8.60
C ARG A 110 -11.60 -10.19 -8.09
N GLU A 111 -11.80 -10.04 -6.77
CA GLU A 111 -12.19 -8.76 -6.18
C GLU A 111 -11.10 -7.68 -6.38
N CYS A 112 -9.80 -8.05 -6.28
CA CYS A 112 -8.68 -7.17 -6.59
C CYS A 112 -8.65 -6.80 -8.07
N PHE A 113 -8.80 -7.79 -8.96
CA PHE A 113 -8.80 -7.58 -10.41
C PHE A 113 -9.93 -6.63 -10.83
N LEU A 114 -11.14 -6.85 -10.36
CA LEU A 114 -12.29 -5.99 -10.65
C LEU A 114 -12.10 -4.56 -10.11
N ASN A 115 -11.43 -4.39 -8.98
CA ASN A 115 -11.07 -3.06 -8.48
C ASN A 115 -10.05 -2.38 -9.41
N ALA A 116 -9.00 -3.10 -9.85
CA ALA A 116 -8.02 -2.59 -10.80
C ALA A 116 -8.67 -2.25 -12.15
N TYR A 117 -9.55 -3.13 -12.65
CA TYR A 117 -10.28 -2.93 -13.90
C TYR A 117 -11.20 -1.70 -13.86
N ARG A 118 -11.91 -1.49 -12.76
CA ARG A 118 -12.71 -0.26 -12.58
C ARG A 118 -11.84 0.99 -12.66
N ASN A 119 -10.69 0.99 -12.01
CA ASN A 119 -9.75 2.12 -12.08
C ASN A 119 -9.22 2.34 -13.50
N TYR A 120 -8.96 1.25 -14.25
CA TYR A 120 -8.58 1.32 -15.65
C TYR A 120 -9.68 1.95 -16.52
N VAL A 121 -10.94 1.52 -16.36
CA VAL A 121 -12.09 2.08 -17.11
C VAL A 121 -12.26 3.56 -16.78
N ASN A 122 -12.20 3.94 -15.50
CA ASN A 122 -12.29 5.34 -15.08
C ASN A 122 -11.17 6.19 -15.69
N TYR A 123 -9.97 5.66 -15.77
CA TYR A 123 -8.85 6.34 -16.42
C TYR A 123 -9.09 6.54 -17.93
N LYS A 124 -9.55 5.50 -18.63
CA LYS A 124 -9.82 5.56 -20.08
C LYS A 124 -11.00 6.47 -20.44
N THR A 125 -11.99 6.55 -19.58
CA THR A 125 -13.19 7.38 -19.80
C THR A 125 -13.04 8.82 -19.29
N ASN A 126 -11.87 9.20 -18.78
CA ASN A 126 -11.63 10.50 -18.14
C ASN A 126 -12.55 10.81 -16.94
N ASN A 127 -13.16 9.78 -16.36
CA ASN A 127 -14.07 9.85 -15.22
C ASN A 127 -13.33 9.64 -13.89
N LEU A 128 -12.08 10.11 -13.81
CA LEU A 128 -11.31 10.06 -12.56
C LEU A 128 -11.89 11.06 -11.57
N SER A 129 -12.68 10.57 -10.63
CA SER A 129 -13.02 11.32 -9.43
C SER A 129 -11.79 11.39 -8.50
N PHE A 130 -11.61 12.52 -7.80
CA PHE A 130 -10.55 12.69 -6.81
C PHE A 130 -10.59 11.61 -5.71
N GLU A 131 -11.76 11.02 -5.46
CA GLU A 131 -11.97 9.91 -4.53
C GLU A 131 -11.37 8.58 -5.00
N ASP A 132 -11.16 8.40 -6.31
CA ASP A 132 -10.53 7.20 -6.87
C ASP A 132 -9.00 7.19 -6.66
N PHE A 133 -8.39 8.36 -6.43
CA PHE A 133 -6.99 8.51 -6.01
C PHE A 133 -6.81 8.39 -4.49
N ASP A 134 -7.89 8.28 -3.72
CA ASP A 134 -7.80 8.15 -2.28
C ASP A 134 -7.19 6.78 -1.89
N THR A 135 -5.87 6.75 -2.01
CA THR A 135 -5.02 5.71 -1.42
C THR A 135 -5.03 5.78 0.11
N SER A 136 -5.68 6.79 0.70
CA SER A 136 -5.68 7.06 2.13
C SER A 136 -6.40 5.99 2.94
N ARG A 137 -7.33 5.25 2.34
CA ARG A 137 -7.94 4.07 3.00
C ARG A 137 -7.03 2.83 3.08
N VAL A 138 -5.84 2.85 2.49
CA VAL A 138 -4.77 1.86 2.75
C VAL A 138 -3.81 2.35 3.82
N SER A 139 -4.08 3.46 4.40
CA SER A 139 -3.36 4.01 5.52
C SER A 139 -3.61 3.20 6.80
N MET A 140 -3.00 2.03 6.88
CA MET A 140 -2.67 1.44 8.19
C MET A 140 -1.51 2.18 8.87
N PHE A 141 -0.84 3.06 8.10
CA PHE A 141 0.09 4.07 8.58
C PHE A 141 -0.35 5.40 7.98
N SER A 142 -1.47 5.92 8.48
CA SER A 142 -1.89 7.24 8.04
C SER A 142 -0.78 8.24 8.35
N LEU A 143 -0.41 9.02 7.34
CA LEU A 143 0.40 10.23 7.47
C LEU A 143 -0.10 11.16 8.59
N ALA A 144 -1.29 10.94 9.14
CA ALA A 144 -1.81 11.62 10.31
C ALA A 144 -0.88 11.49 11.52
N ILE A 145 -0.32 10.30 11.79
CA ILE A 145 0.63 10.12 12.90
C ILE A 145 1.94 10.88 12.61
N PHE A 146 2.41 10.89 11.36
CA PHE A 146 3.61 11.68 11.02
C PHE A 146 3.35 13.17 10.98
N ASN A 147 2.16 13.63 10.62
CA ASN A 147 1.79 15.04 10.70
C ASN A 147 1.58 15.49 12.16
N GLU A 148 0.98 14.69 13.00
CA GLU A 148 0.86 14.97 14.45
C GLU A 148 2.24 15.00 15.12
N ILE A 149 3.07 13.99 14.91
CA ILE A 149 4.44 13.97 15.45
C ILE A 149 5.26 15.13 14.88
N GLY A 150 5.11 15.48 13.61
CA GLY A 150 5.79 16.62 12.98
C GLY A 150 5.33 17.98 13.51
N SER A 151 4.07 18.12 13.90
CA SER A 151 3.54 19.35 14.52
C SER A 151 3.96 19.46 15.98
N GLU A 152 3.97 18.37 16.72
CA GLU A 152 4.44 18.28 18.10
C GLU A 152 5.96 18.54 18.21
N MET A 153 6.76 18.00 17.27
CA MET A 153 8.20 18.28 17.22
C MET A 153 8.54 19.74 16.92
N LYS A 154 7.67 20.49 16.24
CA LYS A 154 7.85 21.95 16.05
C LYS A 154 7.53 22.74 17.32
N ALA A 155 6.75 22.21 18.24
CA ALA A 155 6.39 22.86 19.51
C ALA A 155 7.48 22.69 20.60
N ILE A 156 8.30 21.64 20.52
CA ILE A 156 9.37 21.35 21.49
C ILE A 156 10.41 22.48 21.62
N PRO A 157 10.92 23.12 20.53
CA PRO A 157 11.87 24.23 20.66
C PRO A 157 11.30 25.44 21.41
N GLN A 158 10.00 25.71 21.28
CA GLN A 158 9.36 26.85 21.96
C GLN A 158 9.15 26.59 23.46
N MET A 159 8.91 25.36 23.86
CA MET A 159 8.83 25.00 25.28
C MET A 159 10.19 25.10 25.98
N LEU A 160 11.25 24.65 25.32
CA LEU A 160 12.61 24.74 25.89
C LEU A 160 13.07 26.19 26.04
N THR A 161 12.79 27.07 25.09
CA THR A 161 13.15 28.49 25.18
C THR A 161 12.39 29.21 26.32
N ASN A 162 11.15 28.82 26.58
CA ASN A 162 10.35 29.41 27.66
C ASN A 162 10.80 28.92 29.06
N VAL A 163 11.30 27.71 29.17
CA VAL A 163 11.84 27.16 30.43
C VAL A 163 13.18 27.83 30.79
N PHE A 164 14.06 28.07 29.79
CA PHE A 164 15.32 28.76 30.02
C PHE A 164 15.14 30.26 30.33
N LYS A 165 14.10 30.91 29.80
CA LYS A 165 13.84 32.34 30.06
C LYS A 165 13.24 32.60 31.44
N LYS A 166 12.70 31.58 32.11
CA LYS A 166 12.08 31.72 33.46
C LYS A 166 13.07 31.54 34.62
N ASN A 167 14.28 31.09 34.32
CA ASN A 167 15.32 30.85 35.34
C ASN A 167 16.45 31.90 35.35
N THR A 168 16.24 33.06 34.66
CA THR A 168 17.21 34.15 34.64
C THR A 168 16.54 35.45 35.12
N ILE A 169 16.09 35.44 36.38
CA ILE A 169 15.82 36.61 37.24
C ILE A 169 16.20 36.28 38.65
#